data_eac7e91bbaf3ad7e176d2e09fbf80341
#
_entry.id   eac7e91bbaf3ad7e176d2e09fbf80341
#
_cell.length_a   1.000
_cell.length_b   1.000
_cell.length_c   1.000
_cell.angle_alpha   90.00
_cell.angle_beta   90.00
_cell.angle_gamma   90.00
#
_symmetry.space_group_name_H-M   'P 1'
#
loop_
_entity.id
_entity.type
_entity.pdbx_description
1 polymer ?
#
loop_
_entity_poly.entity_id
_entity_poly.type
_entity_poly.pdbx_seq_one_letter_code
_entity_poly.pdbx_strand_id
1 'polypeptide(L)'
;MAVLTTAFVQPLFAQGGKSATKSPPGAPNSAAMLTALDALSAHYGEIAKKIWDFAEVGYMETKSSALLQSELRTAGFTVTAGVAGEPTAFIAEYGSGKPVIAILGEFDALPGLSQDASPLRKALLAGGPGHGCGHNLFGTASTAAAIALKQWMQTNNVKGTLRMIGTPAEEGGAGKVYMVRDGVFRDVDAVIAWHPGDDNAASGERSMANISGKFRFHGISAHAAGAPERGRSALDGVETMDVMTNFLREHIPDGSRIHYVITDGGKAPNVVPDEAEVYYVVRHVDMNIVKDIWERVVNAAKGAALGTGTTYDLQLVGSVYSLLPNETLLRVEQQALERVGGFTYTPQERTFAEQLQKSAQFMPQPLENSAKIKPLVIDQPGTGSTDVGDVSWVVPTVQLSAATWVPGTAAHSWQAVAAGGMSIGAKGMMVAAKTMALTGAELFATPATIAAAKAEFERKRGAGFTYTTVLGTQKPQLDYRKGSVP
;
A
#
# COMPACT_ATOMS: atom_id res chain seq x y z
N MET A 1 -64.11 -31.33 6.91
CA MET A 1 -62.73 -31.76 7.13
C MET A 1 -62.17 -32.22 5.78
N ALA A 2 -61.42 -31.38 5.10
CA ALA A 2 -60.73 -31.72 3.88
C ALA A 2 -59.24 -31.51 4.14
N VAL A 3 -58.46 -32.58 4.04
CA VAL A 3 -56.99 -32.57 4.22
C VAL A 3 -56.35 -32.22 2.89
N LEU A 4 -55.71 -31.06 2.80
CA LEU A 4 -54.84 -30.73 1.67
C LEU A 4 -53.45 -31.27 1.93
N THR A 5 -53.02 -32.22 1.10
CA THR A 5 -51.64 -32.70 1.03
C THR A 5 -50.84 -31.82 0.06
N THR A 6 -49.91 -31.03 0.62
CA THR A 6 -48.92 -30.29 -0.19
C THR A 6 -47.74 -31.17 -0.53
N ALA A 7 -47.54 -31.41 -1.82
CA ALA A 7 -46.38 -32.09 -2.35
C ALA A 7 -45.19 -31.13 -2.39
N PHE A 8 -44.10 -31.48 -1.70
CA PHE A 8 -42.80 -30.81 -1.81
C PHE A 8 -42.10 -31.25 -3.12
N VAL A 9 -41.91 -30.32 -4.03
CA VAL A 9 -41.03 -30.48 -5.20
C VAL A 9 -39.61 -30.10 -4.77
N GLN A 10 -38.71 -31.09 -4.71
CA GLN A 10 -37.28 -30.83 -4.55
C GLN A 10 -36.69 -30.36 -5.89
N PRO A 11 -35.85 -29.31 -5.91
CA PRO A 11 -35.13 -28.94 -7.12
C PRO A 11 -33.96 -29.92 -7.33
N LEU A 12 -33.91 -30.51 -8.54
CA LEU A 12 -32.77 -31.27 -9.04
C LEU A 12 -31.59 -30.29 -9.21
N PHE A 13 -30.58 -30.40 -8.36
CA PHE A 13 -29.28 -29.82 -8.62
C PHE A 13 -28.59 -30.58 -9.74
N ALA A 14 -28.47 -29.99 -10.91
CA ALA A 14 -27.63 -30.45 -11.99
C ALA A 14 -26.16 -30.48 -11.49
N GLN A 15 -25.57 -31.68 -11.43
CA GLN A 15 -24.12 -31.81 -11.22
C GLN A 15 -23.39 -31.25 -12.45
N GLY A 16 -22.91 -30.00 -12.34
CA GLY A 16 -22.00 -29.43 -13.29
C GLY A 16 -20.70 -30.23 -13.30
N GLY A 17 -20.43 -30.93 -14.38
CA GLY A 17 -19.17 -31.62 -14.60
C GLY A 17 -18.01 -30.67 -14.47
N LYS A 18 -17.09 -30.92 -13.52
CA LYS A 18 -15.79 -30.24 -13.43
C LYS A 18 -15.01 -30.61 -14.70
N SER A 19 -15.00 -29.68 -15.67
CA SER A 19 -14.00 -29.68 -16.72
C SER A 19 -12.66 -29.43 -16.03
N ALA A 20 -11.84 -30.45 -15.91
CA ALA A 20 -10.44 -30.32 -15.51
C ALA A 20 -9.70 -29.61 -16.66
N THR A 21 -9.70 -28.29 -16.64
CA THR A 21 -8.79 -27.50 -17.48
C THR A 21 -7.38 -27.87 -17.01
N LYS A 22 -6.63 -28.58 -17.86
CA LYS A 22 -5.19 -28.79 -17.67
C LYS A 22 -4.57 -27.40 -17.47
N SER A 23 -3.95 -27.21 -16.30
CA SER A 23 -3.11 -26.03 -16.07
C SER A 23 -2.15 -25.88 -17.25
N PRO A 24 -1.98 -24.68 -17.83
CA PRO A 24 -0.98 -24.47 -18.86
C PRO A 24 0.39 -24.92 -18.33
N PRO A 25 1.27 -25.45 -19.20
CA PRO A 25 2.62 -25.80 -18.76
C PRO A 25 3.27 -24.53 -18.19
N GLY A 26 3.74 -24.59 -16.96
CA GLY A 26 4.37 -23.48 -16.28
C GLY A 26 5.60 -22.96 -17.03
N ALA A 27 6.02 -21.74 -16.75
CA ALA A 27 7.17 -21.10 -17.37
C ALA A 27 8.41 -22.03 -17.37
N PRO A 28 9.10 -22.23 -18.49
CA PRO A 28 10.21 -23.17 -18.61
C PRO A 28 11.35 -22.80 -17.63
N ASN A 29 12.09 -23.80 -17.12
CA ASN A 29 13.22 -23.61 -16.21
C ASN A 29 12.94 -22.78 -14.93
N SER A 30 11.68 -22.59 -14.55
CA SER A 30 11.32 -21.81 -13.35
C SER A 30 11.85 -22.41 -12.04
N ALA A 31 12.06 -23.73 -11.96
CA ALA A 31 12.67 -24.37 -10.80
C ALA A 31 14.11 -23.89 -10.56
N ALA A 32 14.93 -23.72 -11.61
CA ALA A 32 16.28 -23.23 -11.51
C ALA A 32 16.31 -21.77 -10.99
N MET A 33 15.35 -20.94 -11.42
CA MET A 33 15.19 -19.55 -10.93
C MET A 33 14.90 -19.54 -9.42
N LEU A 34 14.02 -20.41 -8.94
CA LEU A 34 13.70 -20.50 -7.50
C LEU A 34 14.94 -20.96 -6.69
N THR A 35 15.67 -21.96 -7.19
CA THR A 35 16.90 -22.42 -6.55
C THR A 35 17.97 -21.32 -6.47
N ALA A 36 18.09 -20.50 -7.50
CA ALA A 36 19.02 -19.36 -7.51
C ALA A 36 18.62 -18.30 -6.47
N LEU A 37 17.32 -18.02 -6.32
CA LEU A 37 16.82 -17.13 -5.28
C LEU A 37 17.09 -17.69 -3.86
N ASP A 38 16.88 -19.00 -3.65
CA ASP A 38 17.18 -19.64 -2.36
C ASP A 38 18.67 -19.53 -2.00
N ALA A 39 19.56 -19.68 -2.97
CA ALA A 39 21.01 -19.54 -2.77
C ALA A 39 21.42 -18.11 -2.39
N LEU A 40 20.64 -17.09 -2.75
CA LEU A 40 20.89 -15.68 -2.48
C LEU A 40 20.09 -15.15 -1.27
N SER A 41 19.35 -16.00 -0.56
CA SER A 41 18.48 -15.58 0.53
C SER A 41 19.23 -14.84 1.67
N ALA A 42 20.45 -15.27 2.00
CA ALA A 42 21.29 -14.60 2.99
C ALA A 42 21.69 -13.19 2.52
N HIS A 43 22.11 -13.04 1.25
CA HIS A 43 22.48 -11.74 0.66
C HIS A 43 21.32 -10.75 0.71
N TYR A 44 20.12 -11.16 0.27
CA TYR A 44 18.95 -10.28 0.32
C TYR A 44 18.47 -10.03 1.75
N GLY A 45 18.67 -10.98 2.68
CA GLY A 45 18.44 -10.75 4.10
C GLY A 45 19.33 -9.63 4.67
N GLU A 46 20.59 -9.55 4.26
CA GLU A 46 21.50 -8.47 4.64
C GLU A 46 21.10 -7.12 4.01
N ILE A 47 20.65 -7.10 2.76
CA ILE A 47 20.15 -5.88 2.10
C ILE A 47 18.93 -5.35 2.85
N ALA A 48 17.93 -6.20 3.11
CA ALA A 48 16.74 -5.83 3.86
C ALA A 48 17.06 -5.34 5.28
N LYS A 49 18.05 -5.96 5.94
CA LYS A 49 18.50 -5.53 7.27
C LYS A 49 19.18 -4.15 7.24
N LYS A 50 19.97 -3.84 6.21
CA LYS A 50 20.56 -2.51 6.05
C LYS A 50 19.48 -1.43 5.88
N ILE A 51 18.44 -1.69 5.06
CA ILE A 51 17.32 -0.76 4.87
C ILE A 51 16.55 -0.62 6.20
N TRP A 52 16.35 -1.73 6.92
CA TRP A 52 15.74 -1.71 8.25
C TRP A 52 16.52 -0.84 9.24
N ASP A 53 17.87 -0.90 9.20
CA ASP A 53 18.74 -0.08 10.05
C ASP A 53 18.74 1.40 9.63
N PHE A 54 18.60 1.71 8.35
CA PHE A 54 18.49 3.10 7.85
C PHE A 54 17.19 3.75 8.32
N ALA A 55 16.08 3.01 8.29
CA ALA A 55 14.76 3.45 8.71
C ALA A 55 14.40 4.88 8.21
N GLU A 56 14.65 5.16 6.94
CA GLU A 56 14.45 6.47 6.34
C GLU A 56 12.97 6.68 6.01
N VAL A 57 12.42 7.84 6.36
CA VAL A 57 11.01 8.17 6.11
C VAL A 57 10.82 8.71 4.70
N GLY A 58 9.57 8.71 4.22
CA GLY A 58 9.20 9.05 2.86
C GLY A 58 9.83 10.33 2.31
N TYR A 59 10.29 10.27 1.07
CA TYR A 59 11.11 11.21 0.30
C TYR A 59 12.51 11.49 0.86
N MET A 60 12.88 10.90 1.98
CA MET A 60 14.20 10.98 2.61
C MET A 60 14.98 9.66 2.52
N GLU A 61 14.47 8.66 1.79
CA GLU A 61 15.00 7.29 1.66
C GLU A 61 16.25 7.23 0.76
N THR A 62 17.21 8.13 0.98
CA THR A 62 18.36 8.31 0.08
C THR A 62 19.30 7.12 0.07
N LYS A 63 19.58 6.52 1.24
CA LYS A 63 20.45 5.35 1.37
C LYS A 63 19.75 4.08 0.89
N SER A 64 18.48 3.91 1.27
CA SER A 64 17.64 2.76 0.89
C SER A 64 17.49 2.69 -0.62
N SER A 65 17.10 3.80 -1.25
CA SER A 65 16.99 3.92 -2.72
C SER A 65 18.34 3.66 -3.41
N ALA A 66 19.43 4.29 -2.94
CA ALA A 66 20.75 4.10 -3.53
C ALA A 66 21.24 2.64 -3.44
N LEU A 67 20.95 1.95 -2.33
CA LEU A 67 21.32 0.54 -2.14
C LEU A 67 20.58 -0.36 -3.15
N LEU A 68 19.26 -0.23 -3.28
CA LEU A 68 18.48 -1.00 -4.26
C LEU A 68 18.88 -0.70 -5.71
N GLN A 69 19.13 0.58 -6.04
CA GLN A 69 19.64 0.97 -7.34
C GLN A 69 21.01 0.36 -7.65
N SER A 70 21.90 0.26 -6.64
CA SER A 70 23.21 -0.35 -6.79
C SER A 70 23.13 -1.84 -7.11
N GLU A 71 22.26 -2.59 -6.40
CA GLU A 71 22.00 -4.01 -6.68
C GLU A 71 21.52 -4.22 -8.13
N LEU A 72 20.57 -3.40 -8.58
CA LEU A 72 20.03 -3.47 -9.93
C LEU A 72 21.04 -3.10 -11.01
N ARG A 73 21.86 -2.05 -10.79
CA ARG A 73 22.97 -1.72 -11.72
C ARG A 73 24.00 -2.83 -11.80
N THR A 74 24.39 -3.40 -10.65
CA THR A 74 25.31 -4.53 -10.59
C THR A 74 24.78 -5.74 -11.34
N ALA A 75 23.46 -5.96 -11.27
CA ALA A 75 22.79 -7.00 -12.03
C ALA A 75 22.60 -6.63 -13.54
N GLY A 76 23.00 -5.44 -13.98
CA GLY A 76 22.98 -5.01 -15.40
C GLY A 76 21.63 -4.44 -15.86
N PHE A 77 20.87 -3.81 -14.97
CA PHE A 77 19.74 -2.95 -15.34
C PHE A 77 20.23 -1.53 -15.67
N THR A 78 19.55 -0.88 -16.58
CA THR A 78 19.68 0.58 -16.80
C THR A 78 18.78 1.28 -15.78
N VAL A 79 19.37 2.15 -14.94
CA VAL A 79 18.64 2.81 -13.84
C VAL A 79 18.52 4.30 -14.07
N THR A 80 17.29 4.80 -14.14
CA THR A 80 16.94 6.22 -14.17
C THR A 80 16.36 6.61 -12.81
N ALA A 81 17.00 7.54 -12.11
CA ALA A 81 16.59 8.02 -10.79
C ALA A 81 15.93 9.41 -10.87
N GLY A 82 15.20 9.80 -9.81
CA GLY A 82 14.57 11.12 -9.68
C GLY A 82 13.35 11.29 -10.60
N VAL A 83 12.61 10.22 -10.88
CA VAL A 83 11.41 10.28 -11.72
C VAL A 83 10.23 10.94 -11.01
N ALA A 84 9.30 11.51 -11.77
CA ALA A 84 8.10 12.19 -11.27
C ALA A 84 8.36 13.33 -10.24
N GLY A 85 9.57 13.92 -10.25
CA GLY A 85 9.95 14.96 -9.30
C GLY A 85 10.25 14.44 -7.89
N GLU A 86 10.39 13.14 -7.71
CA GLU A 86 10.68 12.46 -6.46
C GLU A 86 12.15 12.01 -6.43
N PRO A 87 13.01 12.60 -5.59
CA PRO A 87 14.46 12.35 -5.64
C PRO A 87 14.87 10.89 -5.41
N THR A 88 14.09 10.15 -4.62
CA THR A 88 14.37 8.77 -4.24
C THR A 88 13.65 7.74 -5.10
N ALA A 89 12.72 8.17 -5.99
CA ALA A 89 12.08 7.29 -6.98
C ALA A 89 13.04 6.91 -8.10
N PHE A 90 12.89 5.69 -8.64
CA PHE A 90 13.71 5.24 -9.77
C PHE A 90 13.00 4.18 -10.62
N ILE A 91 13.46 4.05 -11.88
CA ILE A 91 13.09 2.96 -12.78
C ILE A 91 14.38 2.22 -13.16
N ALA A 92 14.40 0.92 -12.90
CA ALA A 92 15.44 0.03 -13.38
C ALA A 92 14.86 -0.84 -14.51
N GLU A 93 15.41 -0.76 -15.70
CA GLU A 93 14.89 -1.38 -16.90
C GLU A 93 15.87 -2.38 -17.50
N TYR A 94 15.35 -3.51 -17.99
CA TYR A 94 16.06 -4.52 -18.74
C TYR A 94 15.23 -5.02 -19.93
N GLY A 95 15.88 -5.29 -21.06
CA GLY A 95 15.26 -5.78 -22.29
C GLY A 95 14.68 -4.66 -23.14
N SER A 96 13.83 -5.01 -24.09
CA SER A 96 13.17 -4.04 -24.97
C SER A 96 11.95 -4.65 -25.65
N GLY A 97 11.00 -3.80 -26.05
CA GLY A 97 9.77 -4.20 -26.70
C GLY A 97 8.70 -4.71 -25.74
N LYS A 98 7.66 -5.30 -26.31
CA LYS A 98 6.50 -5.80 -25.57
C LYS A 98 6.62 -7.30 -25.25
N PRO A 99 5.98 -7.76 -24.15
CA PRO A 99 5.26 -6.97 -23.15
C PRO A 99 6.21 -6.20 -22.24
N VAL A 100 5.71 -5.11 -21.63
CA VAL A 100 6.37 -4.37 -20.56
C VAL A 100 5.76 -4.79 -19.23
N ILE A 101 6.51 -5.47 -18.39
CA ILE A 101 6.06 -5.91 -17.05
C ILE A 101 6.86 -5.15 -16.00
N ALA A 102 6.16 -4.56 -15.04
CA ALA A 102 6.78 -3.84 -13.94
C ALA A 102 6.57 -4.56 -12.60
N ILE A 103 7.59 -4.50 -11.75
CA ILE A 103 7.54 -4.92 -10.33
C ILE A 103 7.72 -3.65 -9.50
N LEU A 104 6.80 -3.39 -8.54
CA LEU A 104 6.90 -2.25 -7.63
C LEU A 104 7.76 -2.60 -6.42
N GLY A 105 8.40 -1.59 -5.83
CA GLY A 105 9.14 -1.75 -4.59
C GLY A 105 9.10 -0.49 -3.73
N GLU A 106 8.53 -0.60 -2.53
CA GLU A 106 8.48 0.43 -1.50
C GLU A 106 9.64 0.26 -0.53
N PHE A 107 10.11 1.35 0.11
CA PHE A 107 11.26 1.30 1.01
C PHE A 107 11.28 2.41 2.08
N ASP A 108 10.16 3.09 2.31
CA ASP A 108 10.01 4.13 3.33
C ASP A 108 9.63 3.55 4.70
N ALA A 109 10.03 4.23 5.78
CA ALA A 109 9.75 3.90 7.16
C ALA A 109 8.72 4.85 7.78
N LEU A 110 8.12 4.42 8.88
CA LEU A 110 7.18 5.20 9.67
C LEU A 110 7.88 5.93 10.81
N PRO A 111 7.54 7.20 11.10
CA PRO A 111 8.07 7.92 12.25
C PRO A 111 7.58 7.31 13.57
N GLY A 112 8.37 7.45 14.63
CA GLY A 112 7.99 7.08 16.00
C GLY A 112 7.96 5.58 16.28
N LEU A 113 8.35 4.71 15.33
CA LEU A 113 8.30 3.26 15.47
C LEU A 113 9.66 2.59 15.64
N SER A 114 10.70 3.35 16.02
CA SER A 114 12.02 2.77 16.29
C SER A 114 11.94 1.61 17.27
N GLN A 115 12.52 0.47 16.90
CA GLN A 115 12.43 -0.78 17.64
C GLN A 115 13.64 -1.66 17.36
N ASP A 116 14.11 -2.38 18.38
CA ASP A 116 15.11 -3.45 18.26
C ASP A 116 14.47 -4.72 17.66
N ALA A 117 15.26 -5.54 16.98
CA ALA A 117 14.86 -6.86 16.48
C ALA A 117 14.78 -7.88 17.63
N SER A 118 14.00 -7.58 18.66
CA SER A 118 13.79 -8.41 19.86
C SER A 118 12.31 -8.52 20.20
N PRO A 119 11.87 -9.56 20.93
CA PRO A 119 10.46 -9.76 21.25
C PRO A 119 9.98 -8.85 22.40
N LEU A 120 10.76 -7.85 22.78
CA LEU A 120 10.43 -6.87 23.80
C LEU A 120 10.40 -5.47 23.19
N ARG A 121 9.50 -4.63 23.68
CA ARG A 121 9.45 -3.23 23.24
C ARG A 121 10.70 -2.49 23.70
N LYS A 122 11.55 -2.13 22.76
CA LYS A 122 12.82 -1.45 23.02
C LYS A 122 13.19 -0.59 21.80
N ALA A 123 12.95 0.70 21.92
CA ALA A 123 13.35 1.65 20.88
C ALA A 123 14.89 1.71 20.78
N LEU A 124 15.42 1.69 19.56
CA LEU A 124 16.85 1.95 19.29
C LEU A 124 17.13 3.46 19.38
N LEU A 125 16.19 4.28 18.96
CA LEU A 125 16.22 5.75 19.05
C LEU A 125 14.86 6.23 19.57
N ALA A 126 14.82 6.94 20.67
CA ALA A 126 13.59 7.47 21.23
C ALA A 126 12.89 8.42 20.22
N GLY A 127 11.64 8.13 19.87
CA GLY A 127 10.89 8.87 18.85
C GLY A 127 11.35 8.64 17.40
N GLY A 128 12.40 7.83 17.19
CA GLY A 128 12.95 7.54 15.87
C GLY A 128 12.03 6.69 15.00
N PRO A 129 12.31 6.61 13.68
CA PRO A 129 11.50 5.85 12.73
C PRO A 129 11.78 4.35 12.78
N GLY A 130 10.89 3.56 12.16
CA GLY A 130 11.03 2.11 12.01
C GLY A 130 10.11 1.56 10.93
N HIS A 131 10.49 0.42 10.33
CA HIS A 131 9.74 -0.23 9.27
C HIS A 131 8.53 -1.02 9.81
N GLY A 132 7.52 -0.29 10.31
CA GLY A 132 6.29 -0.88 10.85
C GLY A 132 5.34 -1.45 9.81
N CYS A 133 5.56 -1.14 8.53
CA CYS A 133 4.87 -1.72 7.37
C CYS A 133 5.74 -2.75 6.61
N GLY A 134 7.01 -2.92 7.01
CA GLY A 134 7.91 -3.89 6.41
C GLY A 134 8.47 -3.50 5.03
N HIS A 135 8.47 -2.23 4.67
CA HIS A 135 8.94 -1.76 3.36
C HIS A 135 10.44 -2.02 3.12
N ASN A 136 11.24 -2.21 4.18
CA ASN A 136 12.61 -2.73 4.06
C ASN A 136 12.67 -4.09 3.35
N LEU A 137 11.67 -4.94 3.59
CA LEU A 137 11.50 -6.25 2.95
C LEU A 137 10.88 -6.09 1.56
N PHE A 138 9.93 -5.15 1.41
CA PHE A 138 9.20 -4.93 0.17
C PHE A 138 10.15 -4.58 -0.98
N GLY A 139 10.92 -3.50 -0.87
CA GLY A 139 11.87 -3.08 -1.91
C GLY A 139 12.92 -4.13 -2.21
N THR A 140 13.38 -4.85 -1.17
CA THR A 140 14.38 -5.92 -1.31
C THR A 140 13.84 -7.13 -2.07
N ALA A 141 12.64 -7.63 -1.73
CA ALA A 141 12.02 -8.75 -2.45
C ALA A 141 11.77 -8.43 -3.91
N SER A 142 11.28 -7.21 -4.19
CA SER A 142 11.03 -6.74 -5.55
C SER A 142 12.31 -6.66 -6.38
N THR A 143 13.39 -6.18 -5.78
CA THR A 143 14.73 -6.17 -6.40
C THR A 143 15.22 -7.60 -6.67
N ALA A 144 15.11 -8.50 -5.71
CA ALA A 144 15.48 -9.91 -5.86
C ALA A 144 14.67 -10.60 -6.97
N ALA A 145 13.36 -10.39 -6.99
CA ALA A 145 12.47 -10.93 -8.02
C ALA A 145 12.84 -10.42 -9.43
N ALA A 146 13.08 -9.12 -9.56
CA ALA A 146 13.47 -8.52 -10.84
C ALA A 146 14.83 -9.07 -11.36
N ILE A 147 15.82 -9.22 -10.48
CA ILE A 147 17.14 -9.76 -10.86
C ILE A 147 17.00 -11.23 -11.28
N ALA A 148 16.26 -12.04 -10.54
CA ALA A 148 16.03 -13.44 -10.88
C ALA A 148 15.23 -13.60 -12.19
N LEU A 149 14.20 -12.79 -12.39
CA LEU A 149 13.40 -12.78 -13.59
C LEU A 149 14.21 -12.36 -14.83
N LYS A 150 15.09 -11.34 -14.69
CA LYS A 150 16.04 -10.98 -15.74
C LYS A 150 16.94 -12.14 -16.14
N GLN A 151 17.53 -12.86 -15.17
CA GLN A 151 18.38 -14.02 -15.43
C GLN A 151 17.59 -15.13 -16.15
N TRP A 152 16.35 -15.35 -15.73
CA TRP A 152 15.45 -16.30 -16.36
C TRP A 152 15.14 -15.88 -17.82
N MET A 153 14.86 -14.59 -18.07
CA MET A 153 14.65 -14.06 -19.44
C MET A 153 15.87 -14.31 -20.34
N GLN A 154 17.08 -14.09 -19.81
CA GLN A 154 18.33 -14.34 -20.53
C GLN A 154 18.51 -15.82 -20.87
N THR A 155 18.34 -16.70 -19.88
CA THR A 155 18.52 -18.15 -20.04
C THR A 155 17.54 -18.77 -21.04
N ASN A 156 16.32 -18.23 -21.10
CA ASN A 156 15.25 -18.75 -21.95
C ASN A 156 15.06 -17.91 -23.24
N ASN A 157 15.93 -16.94 -23.48
CA ASN A 157 15.88 -16.05 -24.65
C ASN A 157 14.50 -15.36 -24.83
N VAL A 158 13.90 -14.96 -23.70
CA VAL A 158 12.58 -14.32 -23.65
C VAL A 158 12.70 -12.84 -24.04
N LYS A 159 11.82 -12.38 -24.94
CA LYS A 159 11.73 -10.98 -25.36
C LYS A 159 10.70 -10.21 -24.51
N GLY A 160 10.89 -8.91 -24.39
CA GLY A 160 10.06 -7.98 -23.66
C GLY A 160 10.88 -7.07 -22.77
N THR A 161 10.20 -6.19 -22.05
CA THR A 161 10.81 -5.23 -21.13
C THR A 161 10.41 -5.57 -19.71
N LEU A 162 11.39 -5.70 -18.82
CA LEU A 162 11.19 -5.84 -17.37
C LEU A 162 11.61 -4.55 -16.70
N ARG A 163 10.72 -4.00 -15.85
CA ARG A 163 11.03 -2.85 -14.99
C ARG A 163 10.91 -3.22 -13.52
N MET A 164 11.87 -2.81 -12.70
CA MET A 164 11.68 -2.65 -11.27
C MET A 164 11.55 -1.16 -10.99
N ILE A 165 10.43 -0.77 -10.38
CA ILE A 165 10.11 0.63 -10.13
C ILE A 165 10.16 0.85 -8.62
N GLY A 166 11.15 1.62 -8.18
CA GLY A 166 11.28 2.04 -6.78
C GLY A 166 10.33 3.19 -6.49
N THR A 167 9.39 2.94 -5.60
CA THR A 167 8.26 3.82 -5.30
C THR A 167 8.35 4.32 -3.86
N PRO A 168 8.90 5.53 -3.62
CA PRO A 168 9.08 6.11 -2.30
C PRO A 168 7.77 6.61 -1.69
N ALA A 169 7.82 6.91 -0.40
CA ALA A 169 6.83 7.72 0.34
C ALA A 169 5.39 7.20 0.25
N GLU A 170 5.18 5.87 0.29
CA GLU A 170 3.83 5.29 0.38
C GLU A 170 3.13 5.77 1.66
N GLU A 171 3.84 5.86 2.78
CA GLU A 171 3.37 6.22 4.11
C GLU A 171 2.99 7.72 4.22
N GLY A 172 1.96 8.09 3.46
CA GLY A 172 1.34 9.42 3.49
C GLY A 172 1.93 10.44 2.52
N GLY A 173 3.00 10.12 1.77
CA GLY A 173 3.53 10.97 0.72
C GLY A 173 2.86 10.76 -0.64
N ALA A 174 2.16 9.61 -0.81
CA ALA A 174 1.43 9.25 -2.02
C ALA A 174 2.30 9.29 -3.30
N GLY A 175 3.54 8.77 -3.23
CA GLY A 175 4.52 8.87 -4.31
C GLY A 175 4.00 8.30 -5.63
N LYS A 176 3.34 7.14 -5.62
CA LYS A 176 2.80 6.51 -6.82
C LYS A 176 1.73 7.36 -7.53
N VAL A 177 1.00 8.22 -6.79
CA VAL A 177 0.03 9.15 -7.38
C VAL A 177 0.71 10.13 -8.34
N TYR A 178 1.86 10.68 -7.93
CA TYR A 178 2.65 11.56 -8.79
C TYR A 178 3.28 10.80 -9.97
N MET A 179 3.78 9.58 -9.72
CA MET A 179 4.33 8.72 -10.78
C MET A 179 3.27 8.35 -11.83
N VAL A 180 2.03 8.05 -11.42
CA VAL A 180 0.91 7.79 -12.34
C VAL A 180 0.55 9.05 -13.13
N ARG A 181 0.40 10.19 -12.46
CA ARG A 181 0.10 11.48 -13.09
C ARG A 181 1.12 11.84 -14.15
N ASP A 182 2.39 11.65 -13.85
CA ASP A 182 3.51 12.01 -14.74
C ASP A 182 3.80 10.94 -15.81
N GLY A 183 3.00 9.85 -15.82
CA GLY A 183 2.97 8.87 -16.91
C GLY A 183 4.03 7.78 -16.85
N VAL A 184 4.60 7.50 -15.69
CA VAL A 184 5.60 6.43 -15.47
C VAL A 184 5.07 5.05 -15.91
N PHE A 185 3.76 4.83 -15.82
CA PHE A 185 3.11 3.55 -16.13
C PHE A 185 2.42 3.52 -17.50
N ARG A 186 2.55 4.56 -18.33
CA ARG A 186 1.77 4.72 -19.59
C ARG A 186 1.96 3.58 -20.60
N ASP A 187 3.14 3.00 -20.65
CA ASP A 187 3.50 1.94 -21.60
C ASP A 187 3.61 0.55 -20.94
N VAL A 188 3.30 0.43 -19.66
CA VAL A 188 3.33 -0.82 -18.91
C VAL A 188 2.09 -1.67 -19.23
N ASP A 189 2.28 -2.98 -19.44
CA ASP A 189 1.20 -3.91 -19.78
C ASP A 189 0.63 -4.65 -18.55
N ALA A 190 1.46 -4.89 -17.53
CA ALA A 190 1.07 -5.47 -16.26
C ALA A 190 2.02 -5.03 -15.13
N VAL A 191 1.47 -4.89 -13.92
CA VAL A 191 2.23 -4.58 -12.70
C VAL A 191 2.07 -5.71 -11.70
N ILE A 192 3.18 -6.10 -11.08
CA ILE A 192 3.26 -7.06 -9.98
C ILE A 192 3.73 -6.29 -8.75
N ALA A 193 3.02 -6.43 -7.65
CA ALA A 193 3.36 -5.87 -6.36
C ALA A 193 3.24 -6.93 -5.26
N TRP A 194 3.64 -6.61 -4.06
CA TRP A 194 3.38 -7.43 -2.89
C TRP A 194 3.31 -6.54 -1.65
N HIS A 195 2.86 -7.09 -0.53
CA HIS A 195 2.90 -6.36 0.72
C HIS A 195 3.29 -7.29 1.88
N PRO A 196 4.19 -6.85 2.79
CA PRO A 196 4.45 -7.54 4.04
C PRO A 196 3.18 -7.71 4.87
N GLY A 197 3.01 -8.89 5.46
CA GLY A 197 1.82 -9.21 6.25
C GLY A 197 2.09 -10.29 7.29
N ASP A 198 1.03 -10.80 7.88
CA ASP A 198 1.06 -11.91 8.84
C ASP A 198 0.55 -13.23 8.25
N ASP A 199 0.23 -13.24 6.95
CA ASP A 199 -0.23 -14.39 6.19
C ASP A 199 0.27 -14.40 4.73
N ASN A 200 0.00 -15.51 4.01
CA ASN A 200 0.33 -15.64 2.60
C ASN A 200 -0.96 -15.76 1.78
N ALA A 201 -1.23 -14.79 0.92
CA ALA A 201 -2.42 -14.74 0.08
C ALA A 201 -2.17 -13.94 -1.20
N ALA A 202 -2.75 -14.33 -2.35
CA ALA A 202 -2.95 -13.39 -3.44
C ALA A 202 -4.04 -12.40 -3.00
N SER A 203 -3.75 -11.10 -3.03
CA SER A 203 -4.61 -10.06 -2.46
C SER A 203 -5.63 -9.54 -3.47
N GLY A 204 -6.83 -10.13 -3.45
CA GLY A 204 -7.96 -9.70 -4.28
C GLY A 204 -8.90 -8.72 -3.57
N GLU A 205 -8.49 -8.14 -2.45
CA GLU A 205 -9.27 -7.14 -1.72
C GLU A 205 -9.19 -5.77 -2.38
N ARG A 206 -10.29 -4.99 -2.26
CA ARG A 206 -10.30 -3.57 -2.56
C ARG A 206 -9.81 -2.78 -1.36
N SER A 207 -8.84 -1.89 -1.55
CA SER A 207 -8.48 -0.90 -0.52
C SER A 207 -9.52 0.23 -0.47
N MET A 208 -9.38 1.13 0.52
CA MET A 208 -10.19 2.33 0.60
C MET A 208 -9.53 3.47 -0.20
N ALA A 209 -10.27 4.06 -1.14
CA ALA A 209 -9.88 5.35 -1.68
C ALA A 209 -9.97 6.42 -0.59
N ASN A 210 -9.14 7.45 -0.66
CA ASN A 210 -9.23 8.57 0.26
C ASN A 210 -8.82 9.91 -0.36
N ILE A 211 -9.29 10.99 0.27
CA ILE A 211 -8.80 12.36 0.10
C ILE A 211 -8.52 12.91 1.49
N SER A 212 -7.39 13.60 1.64
CA SER A 212 -6.99 14.21 2.91
C SER A 212 -6.46 15.61 2.70
N GLY A 213 -6.73 16.49 3.68
CA GLY A 213 -6.28 17.88 3.64
C GLY A 213 -6.43 18.58 4.95
N LYS A 214 -5.66 19.66 5.10
CA LYS A 214 -5.65 20.55 6.24
C LYS A 214 -6.40 21.82 5.90
N PHE A 215 -7.35 22.16 6.76
CA PHE A 215 -8.07 23.44 6.70
C PHE A 215 -7.51 24.34 7.78
N ARG A 216 -6.86 25.42 7.37
CA ARG A 216 -6.29 26.43 8.27
C ARG A 216 -7.18 27.66 8.22
N PHE A 217 -7.82 27.94 9.34
CA PHE A 217 -8.65 29.13 9.52
C PHE A 217 -7.83 30.30 10.00
N HIS A 218 -8.18 31.50 9.52
CA HIS A 218 -7.57 32.75 9.87
C HIS A 218 -8.62 33.73 10.41
N GLY A 219 -8.36 34.25 11.60
CA GLY A 219 -9.24 35.12 12.35
C GLY A 219 -8.58 36.45 12.71
N ILE A 220 -9.01 37.04 13.83
CA ILE A 220 -8.49 38.32 14.37
C ILE A 220 -8.28 38.15 15.86
N SER A 221 -7.06 38.29 16.35
CA SER A 221 -6.74 38.24 17.77
C SER A 221 -7.35 39.41 18.53
N ALA A 222 -7.81 39.14 19.74
CA ALA A 222 -8.25 40.15 20.72
C ALA A 222 -8.07 39.63 22.14
N HIS A 223 -8.15 40.51 23.13
CA HIS A 223 -8.23 40.07 24.52
C HIS A 223 -9.61 39.50 24.80
N ALA A 224 -9.70 38.19 25.06
CA ALA A 224 -10.95 37.45 25.13
C ALA A 224 -11.95 37.95 26.20
N ALA A 225 -11.47 38.60 27.27
CA ALA A 225 -12.32 39.22 28.30
C ALA A 225 -12.42 40.73 28.18
N GLY A 226 -11.38 41.40 27.66
CA GLY A 226 -11.31 42.87 27.66
C GLY A 226 -11.90 43.55 26.42
N ALA A 227 -11.89 42.88 25.29
CA ALA A 227 -12.40 43.38 24.00
C ALA A 227 -12.80 42.27 23.05
N PRO A 228 -13.65 41.26 23.46
CA PRO A 228 -14.00 40.12 22.66
C PRO A 228 -14.67 40.50 21.34
N GLU A 229 -15.42 41.61 21.29
CA GLU A 229 -16.12 42.11 20.10
C GLU A 229 -15.17 42.49 18.95
N ARG A 230 -13.90 42.72 19.24
CA ARG A 230 -12.84 43.02 18.25
C ARG A 230 -12.20 41.77 17.64
N GLY A 231 -12.41 40.59 18.26
CA GLY A 231 -11.87 39.33 17.80
C GLY A 231 -12.74 38.63 16.77
N ARG A 232 -12.11 37.74 16.02
CA ARG A 232 -12.77 36.67 15.22
C ARG A 232 -11.98 35.39 15.45
N SER A 233 -12.58 34.42 16.12
CA SER A 233 -11.88 33.22 16.52
C SER A 233 -11.75 32.25 15.33
N ALA A 234 -10.53 31.96 14.94
CA ALA A 234 -10.24 30.91 13.96
C ALA A 234 -10.65 29.54 14.50
N LEU A 235 -10.58 29.31 15.82
CA LEU A 235 -11.04 28.07 16.45
C LEU A 235 -12.56 27.91 16.31
N ASP A 236 -13.35 28.97 16.43
CA ASP A 236 -14.79 28.92 16.20
C ASP A 236 -15.11 28.49 14.75
N GLY A 237 -14.27 28.90 13.78
CA GLY A 237 -14.34 28.47 12.40
C GLY A 237 -14.11 26.96 12.29
N VAL A 238 -13.09 26.41 12.93
CA VAL A 238 -12.79 24.96 12.98
C VAL A 238 -13.94 24.21 13.66
N GLU A 239 -14.36 24.62 14.85
CA GLU A 239 -15.43 23.92 15.60
C GLU A 239 -16.76 23.94 14.82
N THR A 240 -17.10 25.07 14.18
CA THR A 240 -18.31 25.18 13.34
C THR A 240 -18.23 24.22 12.14
N MET A 241 -17.09 24.15 11.46
CA MET A 241 -16.86 23.20 10.39
C MET A 241 -17.02 21.75 10.88
N ASP A 242 -16.47 21.41 12.05
CA ASP A 242 -16.55 20.09 12.63
C ASP A 242 -17.98 19.68 12.97
N VAL A 243 -18.79 20.61 13.52
CA VAL A 243 -20.22 20.38 13.77
C VAL A 243 -20.98 20.14 12.46
N MET A 244 -20.79 20.99 11.45
CA MET A 244 -21.43 20.80 10.12
C MET A 244 -21.04 19.47 9.48
N THR A 245 -19.76 19.10 9.56
CA THR A 245 -19.26 17.82 9.03
C THR A 245 -19.80 16.63 9.82
N ASN A 246 -20.01 16.75 11.13
CA ASN A 246 -20.62 15.69 11.94
C ASN A 246 -22.09 15.45 11.56
N PHE A 247 -22.85 16.49 11.23
CA PHE A 247 -24.22 16.35 10.69
C PHE A 247 -24.21 15.67 9.31
N LEU A 248 -23.19 15.93 8.49
CA LEU A 248 -23.04 15.31 7.18
C LEU A 248 -22.94 13.77 7.25
N ARG A 249 -22.42 13.21 8.35
CA ARG A 249 -22.26 11.74 8.53
C ARG A 249 -23.57 10.97 8.40
N GLU A 250 -24.70 11.57 8.75
CA GLU A 250 -26.04 10.97 8.59
C GLU A 250 -26.46 10.83 7.12
N HIS A 251 -25.86 11.61 6.22
CA HIS A 251 -26.32 11.79 4.85
C HIS A 251 -25.25 11.40 3.81
N ILE A 252 -24.44 10.40 4.12
CA ILE A 252 -23.40 9.83 3.23
C ILE A 252 -23.62 8.33 3.06
N PRO A 253 -23.20 7.72 1.94
CA PRO A 253 -23.35 6.29 1.70
C PRO A 253 -22.67 5.43 2.78
N ASP A 254 -23.26 4.26 3.04
CA ASP A 254 -22.68 3.25 3.92
C ASP A 254 -21.25 2.89 3.47
N GLY A 255 -20.40 2.52 4.44
CA GLY A 255 -18.99 2.23 4.18
C GLY A 255 -18.09 3.47 4.10
N SER A 256 -18.67 4.69 4.07
CA SER A 256 -17.89 5.93 4.16
C SER A 256 -17.29 6.14 5.54
N ARG A 257 -16.14 6.82 5.60
CA ARG A 257 -15.50 7.27 6.86
C ARG A 257 -15.04 8.71 6.71
N ILE A 258 -15.26 9.51 7.74
CA ILE A 258 -14.70 10.86 7.89
C ILE A 258 -13.95 10.88 9.22
N HIS A 259 -12.66 11.17 9.17
CA HIS A 259 -11.82 11.32 10.37
C HIS A 259 -11.28 12.74 10.39
N TYR A 260 -11.10 13.31 11.58
CA TYR A 260 -10.39 14.57 11.72
C TYR A 260 -9.67 14.68 13.06
N VAL A 261 -8.71 15.58 13.10
CA VAL A 261 -8.04 16.01 14.32
C VAL A 261 -7.75 17.51 14.23
N ILE A 262 -8.01 18.25 15.30
CA ILE A 262 -7.58 19.64 15.42
C ILE A 262 -6.08 19.62 15.74
N THR A 263 -5.27 20.13 14.82
CA THR A 263 -3.80 20.15 14.91
C THR A 263 -3.27 21.45 15.52
N ASP A 264 -4.03 22.53 15.44
CA ASP A 264 -3.81 23.79 16.19
C ASP A 264 -5.17 24.39 16.59
N GLY A 265 -5.35 24.69 17.87
CA GLY A 265 -6.57 25.29 18.43
C GLY A 265 -6.30 26.61 19.15
N GLY A 266 -5.14 27.23 18.92
CA GLY A 266 -4.69 28.43 19.62
C GLY A 266 -3.76 28.14 20.80
N LYS A 267 -3.29 29.20 21.49
CA LYS A 267 -2.18 29.09 22.45
C LYS A 267 -2.58 29.37 23.91
N ALA A 268 -3.54 30.28 24.13
CA ALA A 268 -3.94 30.70 25.48
C ALA A 268 -5.43 31.09 25.51
N PRO A 269 -6.20 30.72 26.56
CA PRO A 269 -7.66 30.88 26.59
C PRO A 269 -8.09 32.35 26.74
N ASN A 270 -7.20 33.24 27.12
CA ASN A 270 -7.46 34.69 27.24
C ASN A 270 -7.10 35.49 25.97
N VAL A 271 -6.68 34.80 24.91
CA VAL A 271 -6.40 35.36 23.58
C VAL A 271 -7.33 34.69 22.56
N VAL A 272 -8.13 35.50 21.85
CA VAL A 272 -8.94 34.99 20.73
C VAL A 272 -7.99 34.47 19.66
N PRO A 273 -8.06 33.16 19.27
CA PRO A 273 -7.16 32.58 18.29
C PRO A 273 -7.31 33.22 16.91
N ASP A 274 -6.24 33.73 16.33
CA ASP A 274 -6.19 34.24 14.96
C ASP A 274 -5.80 33.14 13.94
N GLU A 275 -5.28 32.02 14.39
CA GLU A 275 -5.04 30.84 13.59
C GLU A 275 -5.54 29.56 14.29
N ALA A 276 -6.14 28.65 13.53
CA ALA A 276 -6.48 27.29 13.94
C ALA A 276 -6.45 26.35 12.74
N GLU A 277 -6.07 25.10 12.95
CA GLU A 277 -5.95 24.10 11.88
C GLU A 277 -6.65 22.79 12.26
N VAL A 278 -7.42 22.24 11.32
CA VAL A 278 -7.99 20.90 11.42
C VAL A 278 -7.60 20.05 10.19
N TYR A 279 -7.20 18.81 10.45
CA TYR A 279 -6.78 17.86 9.42
C TYR A 279 -7.86 16.78 9.23
N TYR A 280 -8.42 16.71 8.01
CA TYR A 280 -9.49 15.80 7.62
C TYR A 280 -9.01 14.69 6.69
N VAL A 281 -9.62 13.50 6.84
CA VAL A 281 -9.50 12.38 5.89
C VAL A 281 -10.91 11.84 5.61
N VAL A 282 -11.27 11.75 4.34
CA VAL A 282 -12.50 11.11 3.84
C VAL A 282 -12.13 9.82 3.13
N ARG A 283 -12.86 8.72 3.41
CA ARG A 283 -12.60 7.39 2.84
C ARG A 283 -13.87 6.71 2.36
N HIS A 284 -13.78 6.03 1.22
CA HIS A 284 -14.75 5.08 0.69
C HIS A 284 -14.08 4.18 -0.37
N VAL A 285 -14.66 3.01 -0.69
CA VAL A 285 -14.13 2.15 -1.76
C VAL A 285 -14.29 2.76 -3.17
N ASP A 286 -15.24 3.65 -3.37
CA ASP A 286 -15.48 4.37 -4.63
C ASP A 286 -14.95 5.81 -4.52
N MET A 287 -13.99 6.16 -5.38
CA MET A 287 -13.37 7.49 -5.42
C MET A 287 -14.39 8.59 -5.80
N ASN A 288 -15.43 8.29 -6.56
CA ASN A 288 -16.45 9.31 -6.89
C ASN A 288 -17.26 9.69 -5.65
N ILE A 289 -17.56 8.72 -4.78
CA ILE A 289 -18.21 8.98 -3.48
C ILE A 289 -17.27 9.78 -2.57
N VAL A 290 -15.97 9.44 -2.55
CA VAL A 290 -14.98 10.23 -1.79
C VAL A 290 -14.94 11.68 -2.27
N LYS A 291 -14.94 11.92 -3.58
CA LYS A 291 -14.94 13.27 -4.17
C LYS A 291 -16.20 14.05 -3.81
N ASP A 292 -17.39 13.43 -3.90
CA ASP A 292 -18.64 14.07 -3.49
C ASP A 292 -18.63 14.47 -2.01
N ILE A 293 -18.28 13.55 -1.12
CA ILE A 293 -18.19 13.83 0.32
C ILE A 293 -17.15 14.93 0.59
N TRP A 294 -15.98 14.86 -0.07
CA TRP A 294 -14.93 15.85 0.09
C TRP A 294 -15.39 17.26 -0.30
N GLU A 295 -16.11 17.40 -1.40
CA GLU A 295 -16.68 18.68 -1.81
C GLU A 295 -17.63 19.24 -0.74
N ARG A 296 -18.46 18.38 -0.13
CA ARG A 296 -19.37 18.76 0.96
C ARG A 296 -18.61 19.18 2.23
N VAL A 297 -17.49 18.52 2.55
CA VAL A 297 -16.58 18.94 3.65
C VAL A 297 -15.96 20.30 3.35
N VAL A 298 -15.53 20.55 2.11
CA VAL A 298 -15.04 21.88 1.68
C VAL A 298 -16.15 22.94 1.78
N ASN A 299 -17.38 22.60 1.46
CA ASN A 299 -18.53 23.51 1.61
C ASN A 299 -18.87 23.80 3.08
N ALA A 300 -18.64 22.83 3.99
CA ALA A 300 -18.74 23.08 5.42
C ALA A 300 -17.70 24.12 5.89
N ALA A 301 -16.45 24.03 5.41
CA ALA A 301 -15.43 25.04 5.71
C ALA A 301 -15.81 26.43 5.21
N LYS A 302 -16.36 26.55 3.98
CA LYS A 302 -16.87 27.83 3.42
C LYS A 302 -17.97 28.42 4.30
N GLY A 303 -18.96 27.59 4.68
CA GLY A 303 -20.07 28.01 5.53
C GLY A 303 -19.62 28.44 6.92
N ALA A 304 -18.67 27.70 7.51
CA ALA A 304 -18.10 28.02 8.81
C ALA A 304 -17.33 29.36 8.77
N ALA A 305 -16.47 29.57 7.76
CA ALA A 305 -15.73 30.81 7.59
C ALA A 305 -16.65 32.02 7.43
N LEU A 306 -17.71 31.88 6.60
CA LEU A 306 -18.71 32.94 6.43
C LEU A 306 -19.44 33.25 7.75
N GLY A 307 -19.87 32.23 8.48
CA GLY A 307 -20.65 32.38 9.71
C GLY A 307 -19.86 32.97 10.88
N THR A 308 -18.57 32.67 10.97
CA THR A 308 -17.67 33.13 12.05
C THR A 308 -16.91 34.43 11.69
N GLY A 309 -17.04 34.91 10.44
CA GLY A 309 -16.32 36.10 9.96
C GLY A 309 -14.80 35.87 9.85
N THR A 310 -14.41 34.62 9.56
CA THR A 310 -13.02 34.20 9.33
C THR A 310 -12.77 33.91 7.85
N THR A 311 -11.52 33.58 7.50
CA THR A 311 -11.15 33.03 6.20
C THR A 311 -10.48 31.68 6.40
N TYR A 312 -10.26 30.90 5.31
CA TYR A 312 -9.52 29.66 5.41
C TYR A 312 -8.69 29.36 4.15
N ASP A 313 -7.61 28.62 4.36
CA ASP A 313 -6.84 27.95 3.30
C ASP A 313 -7.04 26.45 3.38
N LEU A 314 -7.02 25.78 2.21
CA LEU A 314 -7.01 24.34 2.10
C LEU A 314 -5.68 23.86 1.52
N GLN A 315 -4.95 23.07 2.29
CA GLN A 315 -3.80 22.32 1.83
C GLN A 315 -4.20 20.87 1.61
N LEU A 316 -4.27 20.41 0.35
CA LEU A 316 -4.43 18.98 0.04
C LEU A 316 -3.14 18.25 0.43
N VAL A 317 -3.27 17.18 1.23
CA VAL A 317 -2.17 16.35 1.73
C VAL A 317 -2.00 15.11 0.88
N GLY A 318 -3.09 14.41 0.57
CA GLY A 318 -3.06 13.17 -0.20
C GLY A 318 -4.39 12.85 -0.86
N SER A 319 -4.33 12.02 -1.88
CA SER A 319 -5.50 11.43 -2.54
C SER A 319 -5.04 10.14 -3.19
N VAL A 320 -5.66 9.02 -2.82
CA VAL A 320 -5.38 7.72 -3.42
C VAL A 320 -6.68 7.03 -3.83
N TYR A 321 -6.66 6.35 -4.97
CA TYR A 321 -7.74 5.47 -5.42
C TYR A 321 -7.74 4.15 -4.65
N SER A 322 -8.89 3.47 -4.60
CA SER A 322 -8.95 2.09 -4.14
C SER A 322 -8.26 1.15 -5.14
N LEU A 323 -7.80 0.00 -4.68
CA LEU A 323 -7.32 -1.05 -5.59
C LEU A 323 -8.45 -1.50 -6.53
N LEU A 324 -8.11 -1.73 -7.79
CA LEU A 324 -8.95 -2.33 -8.81
C LEU A 324 -8.43 -3.77 -9.08
N PRO A 325 -8.94 -4.80 -8.37
CA PRO A 325 -8.41 -6.16 -8.50
C PRO A 325 -8.58 -6.73 -9.90
N ASN A 326 -7.51 -7.35 -10.43
CA ASN A 326 -7.52 -8.07 -11.70
C ASN A 326 -7.52 -9.58 -11.43
N GLU A 327 -8.66 -10.24 -11.60
CA GLU A 327 -8.86 -11.65 -11.29
C GLU A 327 -7.96 -12.55 -12.16
N THR A 328 -7.75 -12.20 -13.43
CA THR A 328 -6.88 -12.93 -14.34
C THR A 328 -5.47 -13.02 -13.80
N LEU A 329 -4.90 -11.89 -13.36
CA LEU A 329 -3.56 -11.85 -12.77
C LEU A 329 -3.51 -12.52 -11.39
N LEU A 330 -4.55 -12.32 -10.55
CA LEU A 330 -4.64 -12.92 -9.21
C LEU A 330 -4.61 -14.45 -9.27
N ARG A 331 -5.24 -15.06 -10.26
CA ARG A 331 -5.20 -16.52 -10.44
C ARG A 331 -3.80 -17.02 -10.80
N VAL A 332 -3.04 -16.28 -11.60
CA VAL A 332 -1.65 -16.61 -11.91
C VAL A 332 -0.77 -16.49 -10.67
N GLU A 333 -0.94 -15.41 -9.92
CA GLU A 333 -0.16 -15.16 -8.70
C GLU A 333 -0.48 -16.17 -7.60
N GLN A 334 -1.76 -16.54 -7.40
CA GLN A 334 -2.17 -17.58 -6.46
C GLN A 334 -1.50 -18.93 -6.80
N GLN A 335 -1.49 -19.32 -8.08
CA GLN A 335 -0.82 -20.55 -8.52
C GLN A 335 0.70 -20.49 -8.28
N ALA A 336 1.32 -19.33 -8.51
CA ALA A 336 2.73 -19.13 -8.23
C ALA A 336 3.01 -19.24 -6.72
N LEU A 337 2.19 -18.61 -5.89
CA LEU A 337 2.30 -18.65 -4.43
C LEU A 337 2.10 -20.08 -3.88
N GLU A 338 1.13 -20.83 -4.39
CA GLU A 338 0.91 -22.23 -4.02
C GLU A 338 2.10 -23.14 -4.39
N ARG A 339 2.79 -22.86 -5.50
CA ARG A 339 4.02 -23.57 -5.89
C ARG A 339 5.21 -23.23 -5.01
N VAL A 340 5.32 -22.00 -4.56
CA VAL A 340 6.39 -21.54 -3.65
C VAL A 340 6.15 -22.08 -2.25
N GLY A 341 4.90 -22.03 -1.79
CA GLY A 341 4.54 -22.34 -0.40
C GLY A 341 4.98 -21.28 0.60
N GLY A 342 4.56 -21.45 1.85
CA GLY A 342 5.02 -20.64 2.96
C GLY A 342 6.31 -21.21 3.59
N PHE A 343 6.60 -20.83 4.83
CA PHE A 343 7.78 -21.28 5.55
C PHE A 343 7.45 -21.71 6.99
N THR A 344 8.38 -22.46 7.61
CA THR A 344 8.30 -22.89 9.00
C THR A 344 9.34 -22.18 9.86
N TYR A 345 9.03 -22.02 11.14
CA TYR A 345 9.94 -21.45 12.12
C TYR A 345 10.98 -22.48 12.61
N THR A 346 12.24 -22.03 12.78
CA THR A 346 13.22 -22.73 13.57
C THR A 346 12.83 -22.68 15.07
N PRO A 347 13.44 -23.50 15.96
CA PRO A 347 13.16 -23.41 17.39
C PRO A 347 13.41 -22.02 17.99
N GLN A 348 14.43 -21.31 17.52
CA GLN A 348 14.76 -19.95 17.98
C GLN A 348 13.71 -18.94 17.51
N GLU A 349 13.29 -19.01 16.24
CA GLU A 349 12.23 -18.17 15.69
C GLU A 349 10.89 -18.43 16.38
N ARG A 350 10.57 -19.69 16.70
CA ARG A 350 9.38 -20.06 17.46
C ARG A 350 9.38 -19.42 18.85
N THR A 351 10.51 -19.51 19.56
CA THR A 351 10.66 -18.85 20.88
C THR A 351 10.45 -17.35 20.79
N PHE A 352 11.03 -16.68 19.79
CA PHE A 352 10.84 -15.27 19.53
C PHE A 352 9.37 -14.97 19.25
N ALA A 353 8.72 -15.72 18.34
CA ALA A 353 7.33 -15.52 17.92
C ALA A 353 6.36 -15.71 19.09
N GLU A 354 6.54 -16.74 19.93
CA GLU A 354 5.70 -16.98 21.12
C GLU A 354 5.85 -15.87 22.17
N GLN A 355 7.05 -15.32 22.33
CA GLN A 355 7.27 -14.17 23.22
C GLN A 355 6.61 -12.90 22.65
N LEU A 356 6.74 -12.66 21.34
CA LEU A 356 6.14 -11.51 20.67
C LEU A 356 4.61 -11.55 20.76
N GLN A 357 3.99 -12.72 20.55
CA GLN A 357 2.54 -12.91 20.67
C GLN A 357 2.02 -12.62 22.08
N LYS A 358 2.81 -12.90 23.14
CA LYS A 358 2.43 -12.55 24.53
C LYS A 358 2.34 -11.05 24.76
N SER A 359 3.02 -10.24 23.97
CA SER A 359 2.99 -8.78 24.05
C SER A 359 1.84 -8.16 23.23
N ALA A 360 1.19 -8.94 22.35
CA ALA A 360 0.10 -8.46 21.53
C ALA A 360 -1.19 -8.31 22.35
N GLN A 361 -1.93 -7.25 22.08
CA GLN A 361 -3.25 -7.03 22.67
C GLN A 361 -4.36 -7.85 21.99
N PHE A 362 -4.01 -8.59 20.92
CA PHE A 362 -4.93 -9.38 20.11
C PHE A 362 -4.75 -10.87 20.39
N MET A 363 -5.74 -11.67 20.00
CA MET A 363 -5.67 -13.13 20.17
C MET A 363 -4.52 -13.72 19.33
N PRO A 364 -3.65 -14.53 19.93
CA PRO A 364 -2.58 -15.20 19.22
C PRO A 364 -3.15 -16.07 18.09
N GLN A 365 -2.51 -16.04 16.93
CA GLN A 365 -2.82 -16.93 15.82
C GLN A 365 -1.82 -18.10 15.80
N PRO A 366 -2.23 -19.30 15.31
CA PRO A 366 -1.30 -20.42 15.18
C PRO A 366 -0.07 -20.05 14.35
N LEU A 367 1.14 -20.29 14.87
CA LEU A 367 2.40 -19.97 14.17
C LEU A 367 2.53 -20.72 12.84
N GLU A 368 1.87 -21.87 12.71
CA GLU A 368 1.80 -22.68 11.50
C GLU A 368 1.09 -21.98 10.33
N ASN A 369 0.43 -20.86 10.59
CA ASN A 369 -0.20 -20.05 9.52
C ASN A 369 0.83 -19.46 8.55
N SER A 370 2.08 -19.22 8.99
CA SER A 370 3.17 -18.78 8.10
C SER A 370 3.52 -19.81 7.01
N ALA A 371 3.19 -21.09 7.21
CA ALA A 371 3.38 -22.14 6.22
C ALA A 371 2.18 -22.35 5.28
N LYS A 372 1.03 -21.76 5.62
CA LYS A 372 -0.22 -21.96 4.86
C LYS A 372 -0.38 -20.87 3.80
N ILE A 373 -0.99 -21.26 2.68
CA ILE A 373 -1.47 -20.33 1.67
C ILE A 373 -2.99 -20.21 1.82
N LYS A 374 -3.48 -18.99 1.99
CA LYS A 374 -4.91 -18.72 2.05
C LYS A 374 -5.57 -18.93 0.69
N PRO A 375 -6.81 -19.40 0.65
CA PRO A 375 -7.58 -19.44 -0.58
C PRO A 375 -7.72 -18.05 -1.18
N LEU A 376 -7.69 -17.95 -2.51
CA LEU A 376 -7.93 -16.70 -3.23
C LEU A 376 -9.35 -16.18 -2.94
N VAL A 377 -9.43 -14.98 -2.43
CA VAL A 377 -10.66 -14.22 -2.25
C VAL A 377 -10.61 -13.00 -3.17
N ILE A 378 -11.69 -12.75 -3.91
CA ILE A 378 -11.72 -11.70 -4.92
C ILE A 378 -12.81 -10.69 -4.58
N ASP A 379 -12.49 -9.41 -4.81
CA ASP A 379 -13.42 -8.29 -4.76
C ASP A 379 -14.09 -8.09 -3.38
N GLN A 380 -13.37 -8.41 -2.31
CA GLN A 380 -13.82 -8.12 -0.95
C GLN A 380 -13.43 -6.70 -0.52
N PRO A 381 -14.27 -6.03 0.28
CA PRO A 381 -13.89 -4.75 0.84
C PRO A 381 -12.74 -4.90 1.83
N GLY A 382 -11.63 -4.23 1.57
CA GLY A 382 -10.53 -4.06 2.52
C GLY A 382 -10.69 -2.78 3.35
N THR A 383 -9.88 -2.60 4.36
CA THR A 383 -9.96 -1.50 5.32
C THR A 383 -8.81 -0.49 5.21
N GLY A 384 -7.67 -0.91 4.66
CA GLY A 384 -6.49 -0.07 4.44
C GLY A 384 -6.60 0.79 3.19
N SER A 385 -5.64 1.69 3.01
CA SER A 385 -5.44 2.45 1.77
C SER A 385 -4.00 2.28 1.33
N THR A 386 -3.75 2.27 0.03
CA THR A 386 -2.41 2.28 -0.57
C THR A 386 -2.44 3.03 -1.88
N ASP A 387 -1.36 3.70 -2.22
CA ASP A 387 -1.22 4.40 -3.50
C ASP A 387 -0.92 3.45 -4.70
N VAL A 388 -0.73 2.13 -4.45
CA VAL A 388 -0.83 1.09 -5.48
C VAL A 388 -2.22 1.09 -6.12
N GLY A 389 -3.23 1.56 -5.39
CA GLY A 389 -4.56 1.82 -5.93
C GLY A 389 -4.50 2.62 -7.21
N ASP A 390 -3.84 3.78 -7.20
CA ASP A 390 -3.74 4.67 -8.37
C ASP A 390 -3.09 3.97 -9.58
N VAL A 391 -2.06 3.18 -9.36
CA VAL A 391 -1.45 2.35 -10.41
C VAL A 391 -2.47 1.38 -11.00
N SER A 392 -3.28 0.74 -10.17
CA SER A 392 -4.28 -0.26 -10.59
C SER A 392 -5.40 0.30 -11.47
N TRP A 393 -5.62 1.62 -11.49
CA TRP A 393 -6.58 2.27 -12.37
C TRP A 393 -6.01 2.70 -13.73
N VAL A 394 -4.70 2.57 -13.93
CA VAL A 394 -4.06 2.91 -15.21
C VAL A 394 -3.43 1.70 -15.90
N VAL A 395 -3.13 0.63 -15.16
CA VAL A 395 -2.56 -0.61 -15.68
C VAL A 395 -3.06 -1.82 -14.90
N PRO A 396 -3.29 -3.00 -15.53
CA PRO A 396 -3.62 -4.24 -14.82
C PRO A 396 -2.56 -4.53 -13.74
N THR A 397 -2.99 -4.61 -12.49
CA THR A 397 -2.11 -4.76 -11.32
C THR A 397 -2.53 -5.95 -10.48
N VAL A 398 -1.56 -6.68 -9.96
CA VAL A 398 -1.75 -7.77 -9.01
C VAL A 398 -0.84 -7.57 -7.81
N GLN A 399 -1.31 -8.01 -6.64
CA GLN A 399 -0.59 -7.90 -5.38
C GLN A 399 -0.81 -9.14 -4.52
N LEU A 400 0.29 -9.64 -3.88
CA LEU A 400 0.20 -10.67 -2.84
C LEU A 400 0.57 -10.10 -1.47
N SER A 401 0.07 -10.74 -0.41
CA SER A 401 0.61 -10.65 0.94
C SER A 401 1.54 -11.84 1.21
N ALA A 402 2.64 -11.62 1.92
CA ALA A 402 3.49 -12.68 2.41
C ALA A 402 3.74 -12.54 3.92
N ALA A 403 3.76 -13.66 4.63
CA ALA A 403 3.95 -13.71 6.07
C ALA A 403 5.40 -13.30 6.42
N THR A 404 5.60 -12.03 6.71
CA THR A 404 6.87 -11.46 7.18
C THR A 404 6.83 -11.15 8.67
N TRP A 405 5.65 -11.15 9.24
CA TRP A 405 5.40 -10.93 10.66
C TRP A 405 4.89 -12.22 11.32
N VAL A 406 4.98 -12.25 12.63
CA VAL A 406 4.39 -13.33 13.43
C VAL A 406 2.86 -13.29 13.27
N PRO A 407 2.18 -14.42 12.99
CA PRO A 407 0.73 -14.45 12.82
C PRO A 407 -0.03 -13.75 13.95
N GLY A 408 -0.96 -12.86 13.57
CA GLY A 408 -1.71 -11.99 14.49
C GLY A 408 -1.03 -10.64 14.78
N THR A 409 0.10 -10.34 14.15
CA THR A 409 0.75 -9.03 14.29
C THR A 409 0.05 -7.98 13.43
N ALA A 410 -0.33 -6.87 14.03
CA ALA A 410 -0.88 -5.72 13.31
C ALA A 410 0.22 -4.93 12.59
N ALA A 411 -0.08 -4.43 11.39
CA ALA A 411 0.75 -3.42 10.73
C ALA A 411 0.91 -2.16 11.61
N HIS A 412 1.93 -1.34 11.34
CA HIS A 412 2.23 -0.10 12.06
C HIS A 412 2.43 -0.30 13.57
N SER A 413 2.93 -1.47 13.95
CA SER A 413 3.24 -1.81 15.34
C SER A 413 4.74 -2.04 15.55
N TRP A 414 5.21 -1.87 16.78
CA TRP A 414 6.60 -2.20 17.12
C TRP A 414 6.90 -3.70 16.93
N GLN A 415 5.88 -4.56 17.05
CA GLN A 415 6.00 -5.99 16.80
C GLN A 415 6.30 -6.28 15.32
N ALA A 416 5.67 -5.55 14.40
CA ALA A 416 5.95 -5.65 12.97
C ALA A 416 7.39 -5.21 12.66
N VAL A 417 7.87 -4.10 13.27
CA VAL A 417 9.27 -3.66 13.14
C VAL A 417 10.23 -4.72 13.66
N ALA A 418 9.96 -5.28 14.85
CA ALA A 418 10.81 -6.31 15.44
C ALA A 418 10.90 -7.56 14.55
N ALA A 419 9.79 -8.07 14.04
CA ALA A 419 9.74 -9.24 13.15
C ALA A 419 10.42 -8.96 11.79
N GLY A 420 10.22 -7.76 11.24
CA GLY A 420 10.84 -7.32 9.98
C GLY A 420 12.37 -7.21 10.02
N GLY A 421 12.96 -7.04 11.22
CA GLY A 421 14.39 -7.06 11.45
C GLY A 421 14.98 -8.45 11.69
N MET A 422 14.14 -9.51 11.77
CA MET A 422 14.52 -10.89 12.07
C MET A 422 14.52 -11.77 10.82
N SER A 423 15.08 -12.99 10.97
CA SER A 423 15.04 -14.02 9.92
C SER A 423 13.61 -14.44 9.52
N ILE A 424 12.61 -14.25 10.38
CA ILE A 424 11.19 -14.43 10.07
C ILE A 424 10.79 -13.51 8.90
N GLY A 425 11.09 -12.21 9.01
CA GLY A 425 10.85 -11.25 7.95
C GLY A 425 11.55 -11.62 6.64
N ALA A 426 12.86 -12.00 6.74
CA ALA A 426 13.63 -12.42 5.57
C ALA A 426 13.05 -13.67 4.89
N LYS A 427 12.51 -14.65 5.62
CA LYS A 427 11.86 -15.82 5.03
C LYS A 427 10.60 -15.47 4.26
N GLY A 428 9.70 -14.65 4.85
CA GLY A 428 8.51 -14.16 4.16
C GLY A 428 8.85 -13.32 2.93
N MET A 429 9.87 -12.47 3.03
CA MET A 429 10.42 -11.70 1.91
C MET A 429 10.82 -12.61 0.74
N MET A 430 11.47 -13.74 1.01
CA MET A 430 11.87 -14.68 -0.05
C MET A 430 10.68 -15.46 -0.64
N VAL A 431 9.61 -15.70 0.14
CA VAL A 431 8.34 -16.20 -0.41
C VAL A 431 7.79 -15.21 -1.43
N ALA A 432 7.72 -13.93 -1.10
CA ALA A 432 7.26 -12.89 -2.01
C ALA A 432 8.15 -12.78 -3.26
N ALA A 433 9.47 -12.72 -3.09
CA ALA A 433 10.41 -12.62 -4.20
C ALA A 433 10.25 -13.77 -5.21
N LYS A 434 10.15 -15.01 -4.72
CA LYS A 434 9.93 -16.20 -5.54
C LYS A 434 8.59 -16.19 -6.25
N THR A 435 7.52 -15.76 -5.55
CA THR A 435 6.17 -15.68 -6.13
C THR A 435 6.11 -14.64 -7.23
N MET A 436 6.62 -13.42 -7.01
CA MET A 436 6.66 -12.37 -8.03
C MET A 436 7.49 -12.78 -9.25
N ALA A 437 8.65 -13.43 -9.04
CA ALA A 437 9.48 -13.91 -10.13
C ALA A 437 8.77 -14.98 -10.97
N LEU A 438 8.05 -15.92 -10.34
CA LEU A 438 7.23 -16.90 -11.04
C LEU A 438 6.07 -16.25 -11.79
N THR A 439 5.34 -15.34 -11.15
CA THR A 439 4.25 -14.59 -11.78
C THR A 439 4.75 -13.86 -13.02
N GLY A 440 5.88 -13.15 -12.92
CA GLY A 440 6.50 -12.48 -14.06
C GLY A 440 6.90 -13.43 -15.17
N ALA A 441 7.50 -14.58 -14.84
CA ALA A 441 7.89 -15.58 -15.82
C ALA A 441 6.68 -16.16 -16.57
N GLU A 442 5.56 -16.44 -15.88
CA GLU A 442 4.31 -16.91 -16.51
C GLU A 442 3.72 -15.84 -17.42
N LEU A 443 3.73 -14.56 -17.03
CA LEU A 443 3.23 -13.47 -17.86
C LEU A 443 4.07 -13.28 -19.13
N PHE A 444 5.40 -13.37 -19.04
CA PHE A 444 6.27 -13.31 -20.22
C PHE A 444 6.10 -14.55 -21.12
N ALA A 445 5.91 -15.73 -20.54
CA ALA A 445 5.73 -16.98 -21.31
C ALA A 445 4.35 -17.08 -21.96
N THR A 446 3.33 -16.38 -21.43
CA THR A 446 1.93 -16.51 -21.85
C THR A 446 1.30 -15.15 -22.18
N PRO A 447 1.61 -14.54 -23.35
CA PRO A 447 1.07 -13.23 -23.74
C PRO A 447 -0.46 -13.16 -23.76
N ALA A 448 -1.14 -14.29 -23.98
CA ALA A 448 -2.61 -14.38 -23.92
C ALA A 448 -3.16 -14.01 -22.54
N THR A 449 -2.43 -14.29 -21.47
CA THR A 449 -2.81 -13.92 -20.10
C THR A 449 -2.81 -12.40 -19.92
N ILE A 450 -1.79 -11.71 -20.46
CA ILE A 450 -1.75 -10.23 -20.42
C ILE A 450 -2.91 -9.64 -21.23
N ALA A 451 -3.23 -10.20 -22.40
CA ALA A 451 -4.35 -9.75 -23.20
C ALA A 451 -5.70 -9.94 -22.47
N ALA A 452 -5.89 -11.06 -21.78
CA ALA A 452 -7.08 -11.32 -20.97
C ALA A 452 -7.17 -10.37 -19.76
N ALA A 453 -6.04 -10.14 -19.07
CA ALA A 453 -5.96 -9.21 -17.95
C ALA A 453 -6.30 -7.77 -18.38
N LYS A 454 -5.82 -7.35 -19.54
CA LYS A 454 -6.12 -6.04 -20.11
C LYS A 454 -7.61 -5.89 -20.47
N ALA A 455 -8.21 -6.90 -21.08
CA ALA A 455 -9.63 -6.90 -21.41
C ALA A 455 -10.52 -6.86 -20.14
N GLU A 456 -10.13 -7.58 -19.09
CA GLU A 456 -10.79 -7.50 -17.78
C GLU A 456 -10.66 -6.10 -17.16
N PHE A 457 -9.46 -5.56 -17.17
CA PHE A 457 -9.16 -4.22 -16.64
C PHE A 457 -10.00 -3.14 -17.33
N GLU A 458 -10.04 -3.12 -18.67
CA GLU A 458 -10.83 -2.16 -19.44
C GLU A 458 -12.32 -2.25 -19.12
N ARG A 459 -12.84 -3.46 -18.97
CA ARG A 459 -14.23 -3.69 -18.58
C ARG A 459 -14.54 -3.19 -17.16
N LYS A 460 -13.69 -3.52 -16.18
CA LYS A 460 -13.87 -3.14 -14.77
C LYS A 460 -13.71 -1.64 -14.55
N ARG A 461 -12.72 -1.03 -15.21
CA ARG A 461 -12.47 0.41 -15.13
C ARG A 461 -13.61 1.22 -15.75
N GLY A 462 -14.31 0.66 -16.71
CA GLY A 462 -15.40 1.30 -17.44
C GLY A 462 -14.92 2.08 -18.66
N ALA A 463 -15.80 2.10 -19.70
CA ALA A 463 -15.56 2.87 -20.92
C ALA A 463 -15.54 4.38 -20.61
N GLY A 464 -14.55 5.08 -21.13
CA GLY A 464 -14.43 6.54 -20.96
C GLY A 464 -13.79 6.98 -19.62
N PHE A 465 -13.33 6.06 -18.78
CA PHE A 465 -12.58 6.44 -17.58
C PHE A 465 -11.29 7.17 -17.96
N THR A 466 -11.09 8.32 -17.35
CA THR A 466 -9.82 9.06 -17.40
C THR A 466 -9.32 9.25 -15.98
N TYR A 467 -8.10 8.79 -15.71
CA TYR A 467 -7.49 8.98 -14.40
C TYR A 467 -7.24 10.46 -14.13
N THR A 468 -7.70 10.92 -12.97
CA THR A 468 -7.46 12.27 -12.47
C THR A 468 -7.25 12.23 -10.97
N THR A 469 -6.18 12.87 -10.49
CA THR A 469 -5.98 13.08 -9.07
C THR A 469 -6.43 14.48 -8.64
N VAL A 470 -6.99 14.61 -7.43
CA VAL A 470 -7.33 15.92 -6.85
C VAL A 470 -6.10 16.76 -6.52
N LEU A 471 -4.90 16.13 -6.47
CA LEU A 471 -3.63 16.86 -6.30
C LEU A 471 -3.29 17.76 -7.50
N GLY A 472 -3.94 17.56 -8.65
CA GLY A 472 -3.78 18.40 -9.85
C GLY A 472 -2.30 18.50 -10.26
N THR A 473 -1.80 19.74 -10.38
CA THR A 473 -0.40 20.04 -10.73
C THR A 473 0.51 20.24 -9.52
N GLN A 474 0.01 19.98 -8.30
CA GLN A 474 0.82 20.10 -7.08
C GLN A 474 2.07 19.23 -7.18
N LYS A 475 3.21 19.77 -6.78
CA LYS A 475 4.46 18.98 -6.71
C LYS A 475 4.45 18.07 -5.47
N PRO A 476 5.23 16.97 -5.50
CA PRO A 476 5.44 16.15 -4.30
C PRO A 476 5.90 17.02 -3.12
N GLN A 477 5.28 16.79 -1.96
CA GLN A 477 5.63 17.51 -0.72
C GLN A 477 6.83 16.83 -0.07
N LEU A 478 8.05 17.11 -0.60
CA LEU A 478 9.28 16.41 -0.23
C LEU A 478 9.67 16.58 1.26
N ASP A 479 9.09 17.53 1.94
CA ASP A 479 9.35 17.86 3.33
C ASP A 479 8.21 17.51 4.30
N TYR A 480 7.20 16.74 3.83
CA TYR A 480 6.02 16.40 4.66
C TYR A 480 6.37 15.66 5.96
N ARG A 481 7.53 15.01 6.02
CA ARG A 481 8.08 14.34 7.21
C ARG A 481 9.16 15.14 7.93
N LYS A 482 9.48 16.34 7.47
CA LYS A 482 10.47 17.21 8.11
C LYS A 482 10.03 17.58 9.53
N GLY A 483 10.89 17.27 10.51
CA GLY A 483 10.57 17.47 11.94
C GLY A 483 9.77 16.32 12.58
N SER A 484 9.38 15.28 11.83
CA SER A 484 8.76 14.08 12.40
C SER A 484 9.77 13.00 12.85
N VAL A 485 11.05 13.27 12.65
CA VAL A 485 12.18 12.42 13.07
C VAL A 485 13.09 13.25 13.95
N PRO A 486 13.61 12.70 15.09
CA PRO A 486 14.50 13.39 16.02
C PRO A 486 15.79 13.88 15.39
#